data_62e6e3d876bf86456bd5919c4ca19d8e
#
_entry.id   62e6e3d876bf86456bd5919c4ca19d8e
#
_cell.length_a   1.000
_cell.length_b   1.000
_cell.length_c   1.000
_cell.angle_alpha   90.00
_cell.angle_beta   90.00
_cell.angle_gamma   90.00
#
_symmetry.space_group_name_H-M   'P 1'
#
loop_
_entity.id
_entity.type
_entity.pdbx_description
1 polymer ?
#
loop_
_entity_poly.entity_id
_entity_poly.type
_entity_poly.pdbx_seq_one_letter_code
_entity_poly.pdbx_strand_id
1 'polypeptide(L)'
;MAAVACNNSNPLIEGWNTPYGIPDFGAVKEKHYVPAFEAGIAQQQAEIDAIIANEEAPTFANVVEAYEASGAILDRVVGVLFNLSETDGTDALNAVMEQALPMLSSHSDNITMNPAFFAKVDALYQDIENLGLNQEQKMALKKLHNSFVSNGIALDEASQARMREINAELSSLSNTFGNRLLAENNAFAAEFGVTISEYGEAMAATADRALREKMFKAY
;
A
#
# COMPACT_ATOMS: atom_id res chain seq x y z
N MET A 1 33.84 15.29 27.77
CA MET A 1 32.39 15.19 27.53
C MET A 1 32.23 14.55 26.17
N ALA A 2 31.86 13.28 26.12
CA ALA A 2 31.55 12.60 24.88
C ALA A 2 30.17 13.12 24.42
N ALA A 3 30.12 13.78 23.27
CA ALA A 3 28.87 14.09 22.60
C ALA A 3 28.22 12.77 22.24
N VAL A 4 27.10 12.42 22.91
CA VAL A 4 26.21 11.40 22.45
C VAL A 4 25.60 11.94 21.15
N ALA A 5 26.17 11.55 20.03
CA ALA A 5 25.51 11.72 18.75
C ALA A 5 24.19 10.95 18.88
N CYS A 6 23.08 11.67 18.98
CA CYS A 6 21.77 11.07 18.73
C CYS A 6 21.83 10.57 17.30
N ASN A 7 22.06 9.27 17.15
CA ASN A 7 21.96 8.59 15.89
C ASN A 7 20.49 8.65 15.52
N ASN A 8 20.12 9.60 14.67
CA ASN A 8 18.76 9.77 14.15
C ASN A 8 18.53 8.78 13.00
N SER A 9 19.15 7.58 13.11
CA SER A 9 19.02 6.56 12.10
C SER A 9 17.60 5.98 12.14
N ASN A 10 16.98 5.91 10.96
CA ASN A 10 15.66 5.30 10.81
C ASN A 10 15.85 3.90 10.21
N PRO A 11 15.58 2.83 10.98
CA PRO A 11 15.80 1.46 10.52
C PRO A 11 14.96 1.10 9.29
N LEU A 12 13.82 1.75 9.07
CA LEU A 12 13.00 1.54 7.87
C LEU A 12 13.62 2.15 6.61
N ILE A 13 14.43 3.22 6.74
CA ILE A 13 15.13 3.85 5.61
C ILE A 13 16.45 3.12 5.33
N GLU A 14 17.25 2.89 6.36
CA GLU A 14 18.58 2.28 6.22
C GLU A 14 18.49 0.78 5.87
N GLY A 15 17.37 0.16 6.21
CA GLY A 15 17.21 -1.28 6.13
C GLY A 15 17.86 -2.01 7.30
N TRP A 16 17.94 -3.31 7.20
CA TRP A 16 18.46 -4.17 8.27
C TRP A 16 19.51 -5.14 7.76
N ASN A 17 20.56 -5.28 8.56
CA ASN A 17 21.63 -6.23 8.32
C ASN A 17 21.44 -7.44 9.26
N THR A 18 20.29 -8.06 9.19
CA THR A 18 19.88 -9.22 9.97
C THR A 18 19.99 -10.50 9.15
N PRO A 19 20.05 -11.68 9.76
CA PRO A 19 19.99 -12.94 9.02
C PRO A 19 18.71 -12.98 8.15
N TYR A 20 18.88 -13.34 6.87
CA TYR A 20 17.80 -13.41 5.87
C TYR A 20 17.13 -12.09 5.53
N GLY A 21 17.66 -10.93 5.93
CA GLY A 21 17.04 -9.62 5.68
C GLY A 21 15.72 -9.42 6.42
N ILE A 22 15.49 -10.12 7.53
CA ILE A 22 14.27 -9.98 8.33
C ILE A 22 14.28 -8.60 9.01
N PRO A 23 13.14 -7.88 9.05
CA PRO A 23 13.04 -6.62 9.79
C PRO A 23 13.44 -6.76 11.25
N ASP A 24 14.23 -5.84 11.75
CA ASP A 24 14.45 -5.72 13.20
C ASP A 24 13.25 -5.03 13.85
N PHE A 25 12.19 -5.80 14.09
CA PHE A 25 10.94 -5.30 14.68
C PHE A 25 11.16 -4.67 16.07
N GLY A 26 12.21 -5.08 16.80
CA GLY A 26 12.58 -4.49 18.09
C GLY A 26 13.10 -3.06 17.97
N ALA A 27 13.76 -2.73 16.85
CA ALA A 27 14.30 -1.41 16.58
C ALA A 27 13.26 -0.46 15.94
N VAL A 28 12.27 -0.99 15.22
CA VAL A 28 11.22 -0.19 14.58
C VAL A 28 10.25 0.35 15.64
N LYS A 29 9.92 1.63 15.56
CA LYS A 29 8.96 2.31 16.42
C LYS A 29 8.02 3.16 15.57
N GLU A 30 6.86 3.49 16.09
CA GLU A 30 5.81 4.23 15.40
C GLU A 30 6.33 5.55 14.78
N LYS A 31 7.20 6.26 15.50
CA LYS A 31 7.82 7.53 15.03
C LYS A 31 8.68 7.37 13.77
N HIS A 32 9.07 6.17 13.41
CA HIS A 32 9.92 5.90 12.25
C HIS A 32 9.13 5.84 10.95
N TYR A 33 7.84 5.54 11.00
CA TYR A 33 7.05 5.27 9.80
C TYR A 33 6.83 6.50 8.93
N VAL A 34 6.25 7.59 9.48
CA VAL A 34 5.94 8.78 8.66
C VAL A 34 7.19 9.35 7.98
N PRO A 35 8.32 9.57 8.67
CA PRO A 35 9.55 10.01 8.00
C PRO A 35 10.07 9.01 6.97
N ALA A 36 9.85 7.70 7.15
CA ALA A 36 10.26 6.69 6.19
C ALA A 36 9.35 6.66 4.97
N PHE A 37 8.04 6.89 5.12
CA PHE A 37 7.12 7.09 4.00
C PHE A 37 7.51 8.33 3.18
N GLU A 38 7.78 9.46 3.83
CA GLU A 38 8.23 10.68 3.15
C GLU A 38 9.52 10.43 2.34
N ALA A 39 10.50 9.77 2.95
CA ALA A 39 11.76 9.46 2.29
C ALA A 39 11.57 8.46 1.13
N GLY A 40 10.74 7.43 1.31
CA GLY A 40 10.46 6.42 0.29
C GLY A 40 9.69 6.99 -0.90
N ILE A 41 8.69 7.84 -0.65
CA ILE A 41 7.95 8.57 -1.69
C ILE A 41 8.89 9.49 -2.48
N ALA A 42 9.74 10.25 -1.77
CA ALA A 42 10.68 11.15 -2.42
C ALA A 42 11.72 10.38 -3.27
N GLN A 43 12.20 9.23 -2.79
CA GLN A 43 13.10 8.37 -3.55
C GLN A 43 12.41 7.85 -4.81
N GLN A 44 11.23 7.23 -4.68
CA GLN A 44 10.53 6.67 -5.84
C GLN A 44 10.16 7.75 -6.85
N GLN A 45 9.75 8.93 -6.39
CA GLN A 45 9.48 10.05 -7.31
C GLN A 45 10.72 10.42 -8.12
N ALA A 46 11.89 10.51 -7.48
CA ALA A 46 13.14 10.81 -8.18
C ALA A 46 13.52 9.71 -9.20
N GLU A 47 13.24 8.45 -8.89
CA GLU A 47 13.46 7.31 -9.79
C GLU A 47 12.49 7.38 -10.99
N ILE A 48 11.22 7.72 -10.77
CA ILE A 48 10.25 7.95 -11.85
C ILE A 48 10.65 9.15 -12.72
N ASP A 49 11.07 10.24 -12.10
CA ASP A 49 11.55 11.43 -12.82
C ASP A 49 12.77 11.10 -13.69
N ALA A 50 13.66 10.23 -13.24
CA ALA A 50 14.79 9.74 -14.03
C ALA A 50 14.35 8.89 -15.24
N ILE A 51 13.32 8.03 -15.08
CA ILE A 51 12.73 7.29 -16.19
C ILE A 51 12.15 8.26 -17.22
N ILE A 52 11.42 9.28 -16.76
CA ILE A 52 10.81 10.30 -17.63
C ILE A 52 11.88 11.10 -18.39
N ALA A 53 12.93 11.50 -17.70
CA ALA A 53 14.01 12.32 -18.24
C ALA A 53 14.96 11.56 -19.18
N ASN A 54 14.91 10.23 -19.20
CA ASN A 54 15.74 9.44 -20.11
C ASN A 54 15.35 9.73 -21.56
N GLU A 55 16.29 10.27 -22.35
CA GLU A 55 16.10 10.64 -23.75
C GLU A 55 16.22 9.46 -24.74
N GLU A 56 16.66 8.31 -24.25
CA GLU A 56 16.73 7.10 -25.08
C GLU A 56 15.32 6.62 -25.47
N ALA A 57 15.24 5.92 -26.60
CA ALA A 57 13.99 5.29 -27.01
C ALA A 57 13.45 4.38 -25.90
N PRO A 58 12.14 4.41 -25.61
CA PRO A 58 11.55 3.54 -24.62
C PRO A 58 11.80 2.06 -24.93
N THR A 59 12.25 1.32 -23.95
CA THR A 59 12.41 -0.13 -23.98
C THR A 59 11.75 -0.74 -22.75
N PHE A 60 11.48 -2.04 -22.77
CA PHE A 60 10.97 -2.73 -21.59
C PHE A 60 11.91 -2.54 -20.40
N ALA A 61 13.23 -2.61 -20.62
CA ALA A 61 14.22 -2.47 -19.57
C ALA A 61 14.27 -1.04 -18.96
N ASN A 62 14.30 0.01 -19.79
CA ASN A 62 14.48 1.38 -19.29
C ASN A 62 13.16 2.05 -18.84
N VAL A 63 12.00 1.40 -19.02
CA VAL A 63 10.70 1.90 -18.59
C VAL A 63 10.07 0.94 -17.60
N VAL A 64 9.78 -0.31 -17.99
CA VAL A 64 9.00 -1.25 -17.13
C VAL A 64 9.86 -1.84 -16.03
N GLU A 65 11.02 -2.42 -16.35
CA GLU A 65 11.93 -2.98 -15.35
C GLU A 65 12.46 -1.88 -14.41
N ALA A 66 12.75 -0.69 -14.94
CA ALA A 66 13.18 0.44 -14.11
C ALA A 66 12.08 0.90 -13.15
N TYR A 67 10.80 0.90 -13.57
CA TYR A 67 9.66 1.18 -12.70
C TYR A 67 9.47 0.10 -11.63
N GLU A 68 9.48 -1.16 -12.01
CA GLU A 68 9.33 -2.29 -11.06
C GLU A 68 10.47 -2.36 -10.04
N ALA A 69 11.65 -1.85 -10.38
CA ALA A 69 12.79 -1.75 -9.48
C ALA A 69 12.78 -0.50 -8.58
N SER A 70 11.87 0.44 -8.84
CA SER A 70 11.77 1.70 -8.09
C SER A 70 11.06 1.52 -6.75
N GLY A 71 11.29 2.43 -5.81
CA GLY A 71 10.53 2.50 -4.55
C GLY A 71 10.96 1.52 -3.47
N ALA A 72 12.19 1.02 -3.49
CA ALA A 72 12.65 -0.02 -2.55
C ALA A 72 12.50 0.36 -1.05
N ILE A 73 12.65 1.66 -0.68
CA ILE A 73 12.38 2.11 0.69
C ILE A 73 10.87 2.05 0.95
N LEU A 74 10.05 2.53 0.01
CA LEU A 74 8.60 2.59 0.16
C LEU A 74 8.01 1.19 0.34
N ASP A 75 8.40 0.23 -0.50
CA ASP A 75 7.97 -1.17 -0.41
C ASP A 75 8.31 -1.79 0.95
N ARG A 76 9.51 -1.49 1.46
CA ARG A 76 9.93 -1.96 2.78
C ARG A 76 9.05 -1.39 3.89
N VAL A 77 8.79 -0.10 3.87
CA VAL A 77 7.98 0.59 4.90
C VAL A 77 6.54 0.10 4.85
N VAL A 78 5.97 0.02 3.66
CA VAL A 78 4.62 -0.51 3.41
C VAL A 78 4.52 -1.95 3.91
N GLY A 79 5.45 -2.82 3.50
CA GLY A 79 5.44 -4.23 3.89
C GLY A 79 5.49 -4.44 5.41
N VAL A 80 6.31 -3.67 6.13
CA VAL A 80 6.39 -3.76 7.59
C VAL A 80 5.12 -3.23 8.26
N LEU A 81 4.66 -2.04 7.86
CA LEU A 81 3.48 -1.43 8.48
C LEU A 81 2.23 -2.28 8.30
N PHE A 82 1.94 -2.70 7.07
CA PHE A 82 0.73 -3.48 6.78
C PHE A 82 0.77 -4.86 7.44
N ASN A 83 1.93 -5.53 7.43
CA ASN A 83 2.05 -6.80 8.12
C ASN A 83 1.77 -6.67 9.63
N LEU A 84 2.36 -5.67 10.28
CA LEU A 84 2.15 -5.46 11.72
C LEU A 84 0.73 -4.98 12.05
N SER A 85 0.12 -4.15 11.21
CA SER A 85 -1.26 -3.68 11.45
C SER A 85 -2.28 -4.82 11.40
N GLU A 86 -2.02 -5.86 10.58
CA GLU A 86 -2.91 -7.02 10.46
C GLU A 86 -2.66 -8.10 11.51
N THR A 87 -1.43 -8.20 12.02
CA THR A 87 -1.04 -9.30 12.93
C THR A 87 -0.94 -8.88 14.38
N ASP A 88 -0.56 -7.64 14.66
CA ASP A 88 -0.37 -7.07 16.00
C ASP A 88 -0.81 -5.60 16.04
N GLY A 89 -2.00 -5.33 15.49
CA GLY A 89 -2.57 -4.00 15.34
C GLY A 89 -2.76 -3.29 16.69
N THR A 90 -2.22 -2.08 16.80
CA THR A 90 -2.37 -1.21 17.96
C THR A 90 -2.98 0.13 17.56
N ASP A 91 -3.56 0.87 18.51
CA ASP A 91 -4.07 2.23 18.24
C ASP A 91 -2.98 3.15 17.69
N ALA A 92 -1.72 2.95 18.12
CA ALA A 92 -0.58 3.72 17.62
C ALA A 92 -0.26 3.38 16.15
N LEU A 93 -0.32 2.11 15.76
CA LEU A 93 -0.16 1.71 14.34
C LEU A 93 -1.34 2.17 13.49
N ASN A 94 -2.56 2.12 14.03
CA ASN A 94 -3.74 2.66 13.34
C ASN A 94 -3.60 4.16 13.06
N ALA A 95 -3.08 4.94 14.02
CA ALA A 95 -2.81 6.36 13.82
C ALA A 95 -1.71 6.62 12.75
N VAL A 96 -0.75 5.72 12.62
CA VAL A 96 0.24 5.75 11.52
C VAL A 96 -0.44 5.44 10.18
N MET A 97 -1.29 4.41 10.12
CA MET A 97 -2.04 4.04 8.91
C MET A 97 -2.92 5.20 8.41
N GLU A 98 -3.61 5.91 9.32
CA GLU A 98 -4.44 7.06 8.96
C GLU A 98 -3.63 8.19 8.29
N GLN A 99 -2.35 8.34 8.63
CA GLN A 99 -1.46 9.32 8.00
C GLN A 99 -0.84 8.77 6.71
N ALA A 100 -0.43 7.52 6.69
CA ALA A 100 0.30 6.91 5.57
C ALA A 100 -0.60 6.67 4.34
N LEU A 101 -1.84 6.21 4.53
CA LEU A 101 -2.73 5.85 3.42
C LEU A 101 -3.04 7.00 2.46
N PRO A 102 -3.35 8.23 2.92
CA PRO A 102 -3.51 9.38 2.02
C PRO A 102 -2.21 9.75 1.28
N MET A 103 -1.04 9.61 1.92
CA MET A 103 0.26 9.86 1.28
C MET A 103 0.51 8.87 0.14
N LEU A 104 0.25 7.58 0.38
CA LEU A 104 0.38 6.52 -0.63
C LEU A 104 -0.61 6.72 -1.79
N SER A 105 -1.87 7.06 -1.49
CA SER A 105 -2.89 7.35 -2.50
C SER A 105 -2.47 8.52 -3.39
N SER A 106 -2.05 9.62 -2.79
CA SER A 106 -1.59 10.80 -3.53
C SER A 106 -0.35 10.50 -4.38
N HIS A 107 0.59 9.72 -3.85
CA HIS A 107 1.80 9.33 -4.59
C HIS A 107 1.45 8.41 -5.79
N SER A 108 0.59 7.44 -5.59
CA SER A 108 0.08 6.58 -6.66
C SER A 108 -0.60 7.39 -7.78
N ASP A 109 -1.43 8.37 -7.41
CA ASP A 109 -2.06 9.26 -8.38
C ASP A 109 -1.03 10.12 -9.13
N ASN A 110 0.03 10.58 -8.46
CA ASN A 110 1.10 11.34 -9.10
C ASN A 110 1.86 10.52 -10.16
N ILE A 111 2.02 9.23 -9.94
CA ILE A 111 2.62 8.32 -10.91
C ILE A 111 1.62 8.00 -12.03
N THR A 112 0.44 7.51 -11.69
CA THR A 112 -0.52 6.94 -12.67
C THR A 112 -1.27 8.00 -13.48
N MET A 113 -1.29 9.25 -13.03
CA MET A 113 -1.82 10.39 -13.79
C MET A 113 -0.70 11.25 -14.41
N ASN A 114 0.53 10.74 -14.52
CA ASN A 114 1.64 11.46 -15.13
C ASN A 114 1.66 11.22 -16.67
N PRO A 115 1.38 12.25 -17.50
CA PRO A 115 1.27 12.06 -18.94
C PRO A 115 2.61 11.76 -19.60
N ALA A 116 3.73 12.26 -19.04
CA ALA A 116 5.05 12.03 -19.62
C ALA A 116 5.53 10.60 -19.38
N PHE A 117 5.23 10.05 -18.20
CA PHE A 117 5.50 8.63 -17.92
C PHE A 117 4.58 7.73 -18.76
N PHE A 118 3.28 8.04 -18.79
CA PHE A 118 2.32 7.29 -19.61
C PHE A 118 2.71 7.23 -21.08
N ALA A 119 3.21 8.33 -21.67
CA ALA A 119 3.64 8.33 -23.06
C ALA A 119 4.72 7.28 -23.37
N LYS A 120 5.65 7.03 -22.44
CA LYS A 120 6.67 5.98 -22.59
C LYS A 120 6.08 4.58 -22.47
N VAL A 121 5.17 4.38 -21.52
CA VAL A 121 4.48 3.10 -21.32
C VAL A 121 3.57 2.78 -22.49
N ASP A 122 2.81 3.76 -22.98
CA ASP A 122 1.89 3.60 -24.12
C ASP A 122 2.64 3.30 -25.42
N ALA A 123 3.77 3.96 -25.67
CA ALA A 123 4.61 3.68 -26.83
C ALA A 123 5.06 2.20 -26.88
N LEU A 124 5.43 1.62 -25.73
CA LEU A 124 5.76 0.20 -25.62
C LEU A 124 4.51 -0.69 -25.78
N TYR A 125 3.40 -0.28 -25.21
CA TYR A 125 2.16 -1.05 -25.28
C TYR A 125 1.60 -1.17 -26.70
N GLN A 126 1.68 -0.09 -27.50
CA GLN A 126 1.25 -0.08 -28.90
C GLN A 126 2.08 -1.03 -29.78
N ASP A 127 3.35 -1.25 -29.44
CA ASP A 127 4.26 -2.13 -30.20
C ASP A 127 4.54 -3.49 -29.51
N ILE A 128 3.75 -3.84 -28.51
CA ILE A 128 3.98 -4.97 -27.59
C ILE A 128 4.26 -6.31 -28.31
N GLU A 129 3.65 -6.55 -29.48
CA GLU A 129 3.83 -7.79 -30.22
C GLU A 129 5.17 -7.88 -30.94
N ASN A 130 5.83 -6.74 -31.22
CA ASN A 130 7.09 -6.67 -31.95
C ASN A 130 8.32 -6.52 -31.04
N LEU A 131 8.13 -6.29 -29.73
CA LEU A 131 9.23 -6.08 -28.78
C LEU A 131 9.98 -7.37 -28.38
N GLY A 132 9.57 -8.54 -28.88
CA GLY A 132 10.23 -9.81 -28.52
C GLY A 132 10.04 -10.24 -27.07
N LEU A 133 9.07 -9.65 -26.37
CA LEU A 133 8.79 -9.93 -24.95
C LEU A 133 8.21 -11.34 -24.77
N ASN A 134 8.58 -11.98 -23.65
CA ASN A 134 7.93 -13.21 -23.21
C ASN A 134 6.51 -12.90 -22.65
N GLN A 135 5.73 -13.93 -22.34
CA GLN A 135 4.34 -13.77 -21.91
C GLN A 135 4.22 -13.02 -20.58
N GLU A 136 5.15 -13.23 -19.64
CA GLU A 136 5.18 -12.56 -18.35
C GLU A 136 5.47 -11.07 -18.51
N GLN A 137 6.47 -10.72 -19.29
CA GLN A 137 6.80 -9.32 -19.63
C GLN A 137 5.65 -8.60 -20.33
N LYS A 138 4.99 -9.26 -21.30
CA LYS A 138 3.78 -8.72 -21.94
C LYS A 138 2.66 -8.47 -20.91
N MET A 139 2.50 -9.36 -19.95
CA MET A 139 1.48 -9.19 -18.92
C MET A 139 1.84 -8.04 -17.97
N ALA A 140 3.10 -7.90 -17.55
CA ALA A 140 3.57 -6.78 -16.74
C ALA A 140 3.31 -5.44 -17.44
N LEU A 141 3.70 -5.30 -18.72
CA LEU A 141 3.43 -4.10 -19.50
C LEU A 141 1.92 -3.81 -19.64
N LYS A 142 1.10 -4.84 -19.90
CA LYS A 142 -0.37 -4.69 -19.96
C LYS A 142 -0.95 -4.19 -18.65
N LYS A 143 -0.52 -4.75 -17.52
CA LYS A 143 -0.97 -4.34 -16.19
C LYS A 143 -0.56 -2.90 -15.89
N LEU A 144 0.69 -2.55 -16.18
CA LEU A 144 1.19 -1.19 -16.00
C LEU A 144 0.38 -0.20 -16.84
N HIS A 145 0.21 -0.44 -18.15
CA HIS A 145 -0.60 0.41 -19.02
C HIS A 145 -2.05 0.55 -18.50
N ASN A 146 -2.67 -0.57 -18.12
CA ASN A 146 -4.04 -0.55 -17.60
C ASN A 146 -4.16 0.22 -16.28
N SER A 147 -3.13 0.24 -15.42
CA SER A 147 -3.15 1.04 -14.21
C SER A 147 -3.30 2.53 -14.50
N PHE A 148 -2.59 3.06 -15.50
CA PHE A 148 -2.77 4.45 -15.94
C PHE A 148 -4.17 4.73 -16.47
N VAL A 149 -4.67 3.85 -17.34
CA VAL A 149 -6.02 4.02 -17.94
C VAL A 149 -7.10 3.98 -16.88
N SER A 150 -7.03 3.01 -15.96
CA SER A 150 -8.02 2.85 -14.88
C SER A 150 -7.97 4.00 -13.86
N ASN A 151 -6.79 4.59 -13.66
CA ASN A 151 -6.61 5.76 -12.78
C ASN A 151 -6.84 7.10 -13.47
N GLY A 152 -7.38 7.09 -14.70
CA GLY A 152 -7.92 8.28 -15.33
C GLY A 152 -6.90 9.15 -16.06
N ILE A 153 -5.80 8.59 -16.59
CA ILE A 153 -4.81 9.35 -17.38
C ILE A 153 -5.43 10.05 -18.59
N ALA A 154 -6.50 9.48 -19.15
CA ALA A 154 -7.22 10.03 -20.32
C ALA A 154 -8.30 11.07 -19.94
N LEU A 155 -8.54 11.33 -18.67
CA LEU A 155 -9.48 12.33 -18.21
C LEU A 155 -8.93 13.74 -18.37
N ASP A 156 -9.81 14.71 -18.50
CA ASP A 156 -9.44 16.12 -18.43
C ASP A 156 -8.97 16.52 -16.99
N GLU A 157 -8.31 17.66 -16.88
CA GLU A 157 -7.70 18.11 -15.63
C GLU A 157 -8.72 18.24 -14.47
N ALA A 158 -9.93 18.73 -14.75
CA ALA A 158 -10.97 18.87 -13.73
C ALA A 158 -11.46 17.49 -13.23
N SER A 159 -11.62 16.53 -14.14
CA SER A 159 -12.00 15.15 -13.82
C SER A 159 -10.89 14.41 -13.08
N GLN A 160 -9.62 14.63 -13.44
CA GLN A 160 -8.48 14.08 -12.70
C GLN A 160 -8.40 14.65 -11.27
N ALA A 161 -8.62 15.97 -11.11
CA ALA A 161 -8.67 16.58 -9.78
C ALA A 161 -9.78 15.95 -8.91
N ARG A 162 -10.98 15.75 -9.48
CA ARG A 162 -12.08 15.08 -8.79
C ARG A 162 -11.76 13.63 -8.46
N MET A 163 -11.09 12.91 -9.35
CA MET A 163 -10.68 11.53 -9.11
C MET A 163 -9.68 11.42 -7.97
N ARG A 164 -8.71 12.34 -7.86
CA ARG A 164 -7.77 12.42 -6.72
C ARG A 164 -8.51 12.63 -5.39
N GLU A 165 -9.52 13.51 -5.36
CA GLU A 165 -10.36 13.69 -4.17
C GLU A 165 -11.09 12.40 -3.77
N ILE A 166 -11.67 11.71 -4.76
CA ILE A 166 -12.37 10.43 -4.54
C ILE A 166 -11.39 9.36 -4.02
N ASN A 167 -10.20 9.24 -4.61
CA ASN A 167 -9.19 8.27 -4.20
C ASN A 167 -8.74 8.51 -2.75
N ALA A 168 -8.51 9.76 -2.38
CA ALA A 168 -8.15 10.13 -1.01
C ALA A 168 -9.27 9.80 -0.01
N GLU A 169 -10.53 10.09 -0.36
CA GLU A 169 -11.69 9.79 0.47
C GLU A 169 -11.90 8.28 0.59
N LEU A 170 -11.81 7.52 -0.50
CA LEU A 170 -11.92 6.06 -0.50
C LEU A 170 -10.83 5.40 0.37
N SER A 171 -9.60 5.88 0.28
CA SER A 171 -8.49 5.40 1.10
C SER A 171 -8.80 5.55 2.60
N SER A 172 -9.27 6.73 3.02
CA SER A 172 -9.65 7.01 4.40
C SER A 172 -10.88 6.21 4.86
N LEU A 173 -11.92 6.14 4.03
CA LEU A 173 -13.15 5.39 4.34
C LEU A 173 -12.90 3.90 4.44
N SER A 174 -12.08 3.33 3.56
CA SER A 174 -11.72 1.90 3.59
C SER A 174 -10.99 1.53 4.89
N ASN A 175 -10.04 2.36 5.32
CA ASN A 175 -9.37 2.17 6.60
C ASN A 175 -10.35 2.27 7.78
N THR A 176 -11.21 3.29 7.79
CA THR A 176 -12.22 3.46 8.83
C THR A 176 -13.19 2.28 8.90
N PHE A 177 -13.61 1.77 7.73
CA PHE A 177 -14.48 0.59 7.67
C PHE A 177 -13.77 -0.65 8.23
N GLY A 178 -12.52 -0.91 7.83
CA GLY A 178 -11.73 -2.04 8.33
C GLY A 178 -11.57 -2.00 9.86
N ASN A 179 -11.22 -0.85 10.41
CA ASN A 179 -11.07 -0.66 11.85
C ASN A 179 -12.39 -0.87 12.62
N ARG A 180 -13.51 -0.39 12.09
CA ARG A 180 -14.84 -0.62 12.69
C ARG A 180 -15.24 -2.09 12.63
N LEU A 181 -15.04 -2.73 11.48
CA LEU A 181 -15.34 -4.15 11.33
C LEU A 181 -14.53 -5.01 12.31
N LEU A 182 -13.24 -4.70 12.48
CA LEU A 182 -12.39 -5.39 13.45
C LEU A 182 -12.89 -5.16 14.90
N ALA A 183 -13.26 -3.93 15.24
CA ALA A 183 -13.78 -3.59 16.56
C ALA A 183 -15.09 -4.35 16.86
N GLU A 184 -16.02 -4.41 15.92
CA GLU A 184 -17.27 -5.17 16.06
C GLU A 184 -17.01 -6.68 16.18
N ASN A 185 -16.10 -7.25 15.39
CA ASN A 185 -15.72 -8.65 15.47
C ASN A 185 -15.10 -8.98 16.86
N ASN A 186 -14.25 -8.11 17.37
CA ASN A 186 -13.63 -8.27 18.67
C ASN A 186 -14.66 -8.13 19.80
N ALA A 187 -15.61 -7.19 19.69
CA ALA A 187 -16.70 -7.04 20.66
C ALA A 187 -17.59 -8.29 20.69
N PHE A 188 -17.92 -8.85 19.52
CA PHE A 188 -18.66 -10.11 19.41
C PHE A 188 -17.91 -11.26 20.10
N ALA A 189 -16.62 -11.40 19.80
CA ALA A 189 -15.79 -12.45 20.41
C ALA A 189 -15.67 -12.30 21.94
N ALA A 190 -15.54 -11.06 22.42
CA ALA A 190 -15.48 -10.77 23.84
C ALA A 190 -16.81 -11.07 24.57
N GLU A 191 -17.95 -10.81 23.91
CA GLU A 191 -19.28 -11.03 24.50
C GLU A 191 -19.68 -12.51 24.50
N PHE A 192 -19.40 -13.25 23.42
CA PHE A 192 -19.91 -14.61 23.24
C PHE A 192 -18.83 -15.71 23.40
N GLY A 193 -17.56 -15.36 23.49
CA GLY A 193 -16.45 -16.31 23.64
C GLY A 193 -16.14 -17.10 22.36
N VAL A 194 -16.66 -16.67 21.22
CA VAL A 194 -16.46 -17.28 19.90
C VAL A 194 -16.26 -16.19 18.85
N THR A 195 -15.47 -16.48 17.84
CA THR A 195 -15.25 -15.55 16.72
C THR A 195 -16.42 -15.54 15.74
N ILE A 196 -16.48 -14.52 14.89
CA ILE A 196 -17.49 -14.44 13.80
C ILE A 196 -17.39 -15.64 12.85
N SER A 197 -16.19 -16.17 12.59
CA SER A 197 -16.01 -17.37 11.76
C SER A 197 -16.60 -18.65 12.39
N GLU A 198 -16.67 -18.71 13.71
CA GLU A 198 -17.23 -19.83 14.47
C GLU A 198 -18.73 -19.68 14.76
N TYR A 199 -19.34 -18.56 14.36
CA TYR A 199 -20.74 -18.21 14.66
C TYR A 199 -21.73 -19.36 14.30
N GLY A 200 -21.61 -19.95 13.11
CA GLY A 200 -22.51 -21.02 12.66
C GLY A 200 -22.46 -22.26 13.54
N GLU A 201 -21.27 -22.68 13.93
CA GLU A 201 -21.05 -23.82 14.83
C GLU A 201 -21.54 -23.52 16.25
N ALA A 202 -21.21 -22.33 16.75
CA ALA A 202 -21.66 -21.88 18.06
C ALA A 202 -23.18 -21.79 18.16
N MET A 203 -23.85 -21.27 17.13
CA MET A 203 -25.32 -21.24 17.05
C MET A 203 -25.94 -22.65 17.05
N ALA A 204 -25.34 -23.61 16.33
CA ALA A 204 -25.81 -24.98 16.28
C ALA A 204 -25.62 -25.72 17.63
N ALA A 205 -24.51 -25.45 18.32
CA ALA A 205 -24.19 -26.08 19.59
C ALA A 205 -24.96 -25.47 20.80
N THR A 206 -25.44 -24.24 20.69
CA THR A 206 -26.09 -23.52 21.78
C THR A 206 -27.56 -23.99 21.96
N ALA A 207 -27.88 -24.65 23.04
CA ALA A 207 -29.24 -25.07 23.37
C ALA A 207 -30.13 -23.92 23.89
N ASP A 208 -29.54 -22.92 24.53
CA ASP A 208 -30.23 -21.76 25.08
C ASP A 208 -30.78 -20.85 23.98
N ARG A 209 -32.11 -20.77 23.89
CA ARG A 209 -32.80 -19.96 22.88
C ARG A 209 -32.53 -18.47 23.06
N ALA A 210 -32.47 -17.98 24.31
CA ALA A 210 -32.25 -16.55 24.54
C ALA A 210 -30.81 -16.14 24.13
N LEU A 211 -29.83 -17.00 24.42
CA LEU A 211 -28.45 -16.78 23.98
C LEU A 211 -28.34 -16.81 22.47
N ARG A 212 -28.97 -17.77 21.80
CA ARG A 212 -29.01 -17.79 20.32
C ARG A 212 -29.63 -16.53 19.72
N GLU A 213 -30.74 -16.05 20.30
CA GLU A 213 -31.37 -14.81 19.85
C GLU A 213 -30.43 -13.60 20.05
N LYS A 214 -29.69 -13.55 21.14
CA LYS A 214 -28.74 -12.50 21.41
C LYS A 214 -27.55 -12.51 20.43
N MET A 215 -27.00 -13.70 20.17
CA MET A 215 -25.95 -13.90 19.18
C MET A 215 -26.42 -13.51 17.77
N PHE A 216 -27.65 -13.90 17.39
CA PHE A 216 -28.22 -13.58 16.07
C PHE A 216 -28.41 -12.06 15.88
N LYS A 217 -28.79 -11.32 16.92
CA LYS A 217 -28.95 -9.86 16.84
C LYS A 217 -27.63 -9.11 16.82
N ALA A 218 -26.58 -9.72 17.33
CA ALA A 218 -25.23 -9.15 17.37
C ALA A 218 -24.41 -9.47 16.12
N TYR A 219 -24.77 -10.54 15.39
CA TYR A 219 -24.16 -10.93 14.11
C TYR A 219 -24.68 -10.07 12.95
#